data_6273f9d91fa3591000cc7b24bb926a84
#
_entry.id   6273f9d91fa3591000cc7b24bb926a84
#
_cell.length_a   1.000
_cell.length_b   1.000
_cell.length_c   1.000
_cell.angle_alpha   90.00
_cell.angle_beta   90.00
_cell.angle_gamma   90.00
#
_symmetry.space_group_name_H-M   'P 1'
#
loop_
_entity.id
_entity.type
_entity.pdbx_description
1 polymer ?
#
loop_
_entity_poly.entity_id
_entity_poly.type
_entity_poly.pdbx_seq_one_letter_code
_entity_poly.pdbx_strand_id
1 'polypeptide(L)'
;FLVPGHTWGHMVYLIDDKYLFTGDTLWFGADGGYSFISSLAEDNKLAVKSLALLEKKLRKRWLHPLFITGHTGWTDNMEFAFAHKNELCSPFKKRAHDPNALYDAYDESDDTEENSKSGYLKGVGR
;
A
#
# COMPACT_ATOMS: atom_id res chain seq x y z
N PHE A 1 -11.71 -10.19 1.66
CA PHE A 1 -10.92 -10.96 0.69
C PHE A 1 -9.66 -11.48 1.35
N LEU A 2 -9.33 -12.74 1.10
CA LEU A 2 -8.02 -13.28 1.43
C LEU A 2 -7.02 -12.80 0.36
N VAL A 3 -5.96 -12.15 0.79
CA VAL A 3 -4.94 -11.55 -0.09
C VAL A 3 -3.56 -11.93 0.45
N PRO A 4 -3.16 -13.21 0.32
CA PRO A 4 -1.93 -13.70 0.93
C PRO A 4 -0.68 -13.15 0.24
N GLY A 5 0.41 -13.08 0.99
CA GLY A 5 1.71 -12.66 0.50
C GLY A 5 2.49 -11.87 1.53
N HIS A 6 1.96 -10.75 2.03
CA HIS A 6 2.55 -10.08 3.18
C HIS A 6 2.60 -11.03 4.37
N THR A 7 1.47 -11.65 4.69
CA THR A 7 1.39 -12.87 5.49
C THR A 7 0.51 -13.89 4.77
N TRP A 8 0.60 -15.16 5.13
CA TRP A 8 -0.23 -16.22 4.53
C TRP A 8 -1.73 -15.98 4.77
N GLY A 9 -2.06 -15.44 5.92
CA GLY A 9 -3.44 -15.17 6.33
C GLY A 9 -3.90 -13.73 6.12
N HIS A 10 -3.18 -12.94 5.35
CA HIS A 10 -3.52 -11.52 5.20
C HIS A 10 -4.90 -11.32 4.58
N MET A 11 -5.72 -10.50 5.24
CA MET A 11 -7.08 -10.19 4.83
C MET A 11 -7.23 -8.72 4.47
N VAL A 12 -8.06 -8.48 3.47
CA VAL A 12 -8.52 -7.15 3.09
C VAL A 12 -10.02 -7.08 3.36
N TYR A 13 -10.46 -6.03 4.01
CA TYR A 13 -11.85 -5.88 4.44
C TYR A 13 -12.56 -4.81 3.64
N LEU A 14 -13.65 -5.21 2.97
CA LEU A 14 -14.55 -4.28 2.29
C LEU A 14 -15.76 -4.06 3.18
N ILE A 15 -15.98 -2.82 3.59
CA ILE A 15 -17.08 -2.42 4.46
C ILE A 15 -18.08 -1.60 3.66
N ASP A 16 -19.33 -2.05 3.64
CA ASP A 16 -20.47 -1.34 3.04
C ASP A 16 -20.23 -1.00 1.54
N ASP A 17 -19.46 -1.84 0.86
CA ASP A 17 -19.01 -1.63 -0.54
C ASP A 17 -18.30 -0.28 -0.78
N LYS A 18 -18.00 0.46 0.26
CA LYS A 18 -17.47 1.82 0.21
C LYS A 18 -16.03 1.96 0.70
N TYR A 19 -15.63 1.17 1.68
CA TYR A 19 -14.35 1.30 2.37
C TYR A 19 -13.57 0.01 2.27
N LEU A 20 -12.40 0.06 1.64
CA LEU A 20 -11.51 -1.08 1.50
C LEU A 20 -10.27 -0.90 2.37
N PHE A 21 -10.24 -1.61 3.47
CA PHE A 21 -9.08 -1.64 4.38
C PHE A 21 -8.09 -2.67 3.89
N THR A 22 -7.02 -2.20 3.27
CA THR A 22 -6.06 -3.08 2.60
C THR A 22 -4.94 -3.58 3.50
N GLY A 23 -4.79 -3.00 4.69
CA GLY A 23 -3.67 -3.34 5.57
C GLY A 23 -2.35 -3.12 4.85
N ASP A 24 -1.46 -4.11 4.95
CA ASP A 24 -0.11 -4.02 4.43
C ASP A 24 0.08 -4.69 3.06
N THR A 25 -1.00 -5.10 2.38
CA THR A 25 -0.87 -5.62 1.02
C THR A 25 -0.62 -4.52 -0.02
N LEU A 26 -0.98 -3.30 0.30
CA LEU A 26 -0.89 -2.15 -0.60
C LEU A 26 -0.12 -1.02 0.08
N TRP A 27 0.82 -0.45 -0.64
CA TRP A 27 1.66 0.66 -0.20
C TRP A 27 1.61 1.79 -1.21
N PHE A 28 1.26 3.00 -0.77
CA PHE A 28 1.24 4.16 -1.65
C PHE A 28 2.57 4.89 -1.63
N GLY A 29 3.19 4.99 -2.81
CA GLY A 29 4.22 5.98 -3.08
C GLY A 29 3.59 7.26 -3.62
N ALA A 30 4.40 8.27 -3.92
CA ALA A 30 3.91 9.52 -4.51
C ALA A 30 3.27 9.31 -5.90
N ASP A 31 3.69 8.28 -6.61
CA ASP A 31 3.30 7.96 -7.99
C ASP A 31 2.25 6.84 -8.08
N GLY A 32 1.77 6.33 -6.98
CA GLY A 32 0.73 5.30 -6.96
C GLY A 32 0.99 4.14 -6.03
N GLY A 33 0.09 3.16 -6.08
CA GLY A 33 0.12 2.01 -5.21
C GLY A 33 1.03 0.89 -5.71
N TYR A 34 1.74 0.28 -4.79
CA TYR A 34 2.67 -0.84 -4.99
C TYR A 34 2.27 -2.02 -4.12
N SER A 35 2.68 -3.21 -4.51
CA SER A 35 2.71 -4.33 -3.58
C SER A 35 3.72 -4.08 -2.47
N PHE A 36 3.37 -4.50 -1.26
CA PHE A 36 4.17 -4.21 -0.09
C PHE A 36 5.55 -4.89 -0.11
N ILE A 37 6.38 -4.49 0.77
CA ILE A 37 7.83 -4.58 0.86
C ILE A 37 8.37 -6.00 0.94
N SER A 38 9.41 -6.25 0.17
CA SER A 38 10.03 -7.56 0.01
C SER A 38 10.58 -8.18 1.30
N SER A 39 11.24 -7.40 2.15
CA SER A 39 11.88 -7.96 3.35
C SER A 39 10.91 -8.32 4.48
N LEU A 40 9.70 -7.79 4.43
CA LEU A 40 8.68 -7.99 5.46
C LEU A 40 7.50 -8.84 4.98
N ALA A 41 7.55 -9.34 3.76
CA ALA A 41 6.53 -10.22 3.23
C ALA A 41 6.97 -11.67 3.26
N GLU A 42 6.06 -12.57 3.57
CA GLU A 42 6.33 -14.01 3.57
C GLU A 42 6.54 -14.55 2.16
N ASP A 43 5.80 -14.03 1.17
CA ASP A 43 5.94 -14.41 -0.24
C ASP A 43 5.62 -13.24 -1.17
N ASN A 44 6.65 -12.66 -1.75
CA ASN A 44 6.54 -11.49 -2.61
C ASN A 44 5.82 -11.76 -3.93
N LYS A 45 6.07 -12.89 -4.54
CA LYS A 45 5.41 -13.27 -5.80
C LYS A 45 3.92 -13.47 -5.58
N LEU A 46 3.57 -14.11 -4.48
CA LEU A 46 2.19 -14.32 -4.09
C LEU A 46 1.51 -12.98 -3.77
N ALA A 47 2.19 -12.05 -3.09
CA ALA A 47 1.67 -10.73 -2.79
C ALA A 47 1.27 -9.97 -4.06
N VAL A 48 2.15 -9.92 -5.05
CA VAL A 48 1.89 -9.29 -6.35
C VAL A 48 0.69 -9.93 -7.04
N LYS A 49 0.67 -11.26 -7.10
CA LYS A 49 -0.42 -12.01 -7.72
C LYS A 49 -1.76 -11.77 -7.01
N SER A 50 -1.75 -11.77 -5.70
CA SER A 50 -2.95 -11.58 -4.88
C SER A 50 -3.52 -10.18 -5.05
N LEU A 51 -2.65 -9.17 -5.13
CA LEU A 51 -3.09 -7.79 -5.36
C LEU A 51 -3.73 -7.61 -6.74
N ALA A 52 -3.17 -8.22 -7.78
CA ALA A 52 -3.76 -8.22 -9.11
C ALA A 52 -5.13 -8.92 -9.13
N LEU A 53 -5.28 -10.01 -8.39
CA LEU A 53 -6.56 -10.72 -8.26
C LEU A 53 -7.59 -9.88 -7.49
N LEU A 54 -7.16 -9.14 -6.48
CA LEU A 54 -8.04 -8.22 -5.74
C LEU A 54 -8.61 -7.15 -6.68
N GLU A 55 -7.76 -6.51 -7.46
CA GLU A 55 -8.20 -5.52 -8.46
C GLU A 55 -9.24 -6.11 -9.42
N LYS A 56 -8.94 -7.29 -9.96
CA LYS A 56 -9.86 -7.99 -10.88
C LYS A 56 -11.22 -8.24 -10.23
N LYS A 57 -11.24 -8.67 -8.96
CA LYS A 57 -12.49 -8.91 -8.23
C LYS A 57 -13.29 -7.64 -8.02
N LEU A 58 -12.62 -6.54 -7.66
CA LEU A 58 -13.28 -5.26 -7.47
C LEU A 58 -13.89 -4.74 -8.79
N ARG A 59 -13.15 -4.80 -9.88
CA ARG A 59 -13.62 -4.36 -11.19
C ARG A 59 -14.79 -5.22 -11.70
N LYS A 60 -14.74 -6.52 -11.50
CA LYS A 60 -15.83 -7.44 -11.90
C LYS A 60 -17.13 -7.12 -11.16
N ARG A 61 -17.05 -6.64 -9.94
CA ARG A 61 -18.20 -6.26 -9.11
C ARG A 61 -18.58 -4.78 -9.25
N TRP A 62 -17.94 -4.03 -10.15
CA TRP A 62 -18.17 -2.59 -10.35
C TRP A 62 -17.97 -1.76 -9.07
N LEU A 63 -17.05 -2.18 -8.21
CA LEU A 63 -16.78 -1.50 -6.94
C LEU A 63 -15.72 -0.41 -7.12
N HIS A 64 -15.95 0.74 -6.51
CA HIS A 64 -15.03 1.88 -6.48
C HIS A 64 -14.88 2.36 -5.04
N PRO A 65 -14.25 1.56 -4.17
CA PRO A 65 -14.15 1.90 -2.76
C PRO A 65 -13.09 2.97 -2.50
N LEU A 66 -13.14 3.56 -1.31
CA LEU A 66 -12.03 4.29 -0.72
C LEU A 66 -11.01 3.26 -0.24
N PHE A 67 -9.80 3.31 -0.76
CA PHE A 67 -8.69 2.45 -0.36
C PHE A 67 -8.00 3.05 0.85
N ILE A 68 -7.90 2.29 1.93
CA ILE A 68 -7.28 2.72 3.19
C ILE A 68 -6.18 1.73 3.53
N THR A 69 -4.93 2.19 3.46
CA THR A 69 -3.75 1.33 3.74
C THR A 69 -3.40 1.32 5.22
N GLY A 70 -2.55 0.39 5.61
CA GLY A 70 -2.06 0.31 6.98
C GLY A 70 -1.12 1.45 7.38
N HIS A 71 -0.34 2.01 6.44
CA HIS A 71 0.74 2.95 6.75
C HIS A 71 0.82 4.18 5.86
N THR A 72 0.22 4.19 4.68
CA THR A 72 0.51 5.19 3.65
C THR A 72 -0.69 6.02 3.22
N GLY A 73 -1.72 6.07 4.06
CA GLY A 73 -2.89 6.90 3.82
C GLY A 73 -3.97 6.22 2.99
N TRP A 74 -4.71 7.01 2.24
CA TRP A 74 -5.89 6.56 1.52
C TRP A 74 -6.00 7.22 0.15
N THR A 75 -6.79 6.61 -0.73
CA THR A 75 -7.19 7.20 -2.00
C THR A 75 -8.55 6.66 -2.44
N ASP A 76 -9.33 7.48 -3.12
CA ASP A 76 -10.55 7.06 -3.81
C ASP A 76 -10.31 6.75 -5.29
N ASN A 77 -9.08 6.93 -5.74
CA ASN A 77 -8.69 6.72 -7.13
C ASN A 77 -8.14 5.31 -7.33
N MET A 78 -8.95 4.44 -7.95
CA MET A 78 -8.57 3.05 -8.20
C MET A 78 -7.35 2.94 -9.13
N GLU A 79 -7.23 3.80 -10.13
CA GLU A 79 -6.09 3.78 -11.04
C GLU A 79 -4.79 4.12 -10.31
N PHE A 80 -4.84 5.09 -9.41
CA PHE A 80 -3.71 5.41 -8.54
C PHE A 80 -3.40 4.24 -7.60
N ALA A 81 -4.41 3.65 -6.97
CA ALA A 81 -4.22 2.56 -6.02
C ALA A 81 -3.49 1.36 -6.62
N PHE A 82 -3.75 1.04 -7.88
CA PHE A 82 -3.17 -0.11 -8.56
C PHE A 82 -2.11 0.23 -9.62
N ALA A 83 -1.65 1.47 -9.67
CA ALA A 83 -0.75 1.96 -10.72
C ALA A 83 0.52 1.11 -10.88
N HIS A 84 1.07 0.63 -9.79
CA HIS A 84 2.30 -0.17 -9.76
C HIS A 84 2.08 -1.51 -9.05
N LYS A 85 0.90 -2.11 -9.21
CA LYS A 85 0.53 -3.36 -8.51
C LYS A 85 1.46 -4.53 -8.76
N ASN A 86 2.17 -4.52 -9.89
CA ASN A 86 3.11 -5.58 -10.24
C ASN A 86 4.52 -5.31 -9.74
N GLU A 87 4.71 -4.21 -9.04
CA GLU A 87 6.01 -3.78 -8.54
C GLU A 87 6.03 -3.81 -7.02
N LEU A 88 7.16 -4.20 -6.48
CA LEU A 88 7.39 -4.19 -5.04
C LEU A 88 7.90 -2.82 -4.60
N CYS A 89 7.29 -2.29 -3.56
CA CYS A 89 7.69 -1.04 -2.96
C CYS A 89 8.50 -1.31 -1.70
N SER A 90 9.77 -0.95 -1.73
CA SER A 90 10.61 -0.97 -0.54
C SER A 90 10.47 0.36 0.22
N PRO A 91 10.35 0.34 1.56
CA PRO A 91 10.34 1.56 2.36
C PRO A 91 11.67 2.30 2.28
N PHE A 92 12.72 1.61 1.90
CA PHE A 92 14.05 2.21 1.75
C PHE A 92 14.28 2.83 0.38
N LYS A 93 13.35 2.64 -0.56
CA LYS A 93 13.44 3.26 -1.86
C LYS A 93 12.97 4.72 -1.76
N LYS A 94 13.83 5.62 -2.16
CA LYS A 94 13.53 7.05 -2.21
C LYS A 94 12.28 7.32 -3.05
N ARG A 95 11.44 8.22 -2.57
CA ARG A 95 10.24 8.66 -3.27
C ARG A 95 10.20 10.17 -3.41
N ALA A 96 9.52 10.60 -4.46
CA ALA A 96 9.21 12.01 -4.58
C ALA A 96 8.20 12.43 -3.50
N HIS A 97 8.37 13.64 -3.02
CA HIS A 97 7.41 14.25 -2.10
C HIS A 97 6.08 14.50 -2.80
N ASP A 98 4.99 14.09 -2.18
CA ASP A 98 3.64 14.38 -2.62
C ASP A 98 2.93 15.24 -1.57
N PRO A 99 2.70 16.54 -1.85
CA PRO A 99 2.07 17.44 -0.88
C PRO A 99 0.60 17.08 -0.58
N ASN A 100 -0.03 16.24 -1.40
CA ASN A 100 -1.41 15.82 -1.21
C ASN A 100 -1.54 14.49 -0.45
N ALA A 101 -0.45 13.80 -0.19
CA ALA A 101 -0.48 12.61 0.63
C ALA A 101 -0.79 12.95 2.09
N LEU A 102 -1.44 12.05 2.81
CA LEU A 102 -1.63 12.22 4.25
C LEU A 102 -0.30 12.40 4.96
N TYR A 103 0.70 11.73 4.48
CA TYR A 103 2.10 11.92 4.84
C TYR A 103 2.96 11.36 3.73
N ASP A 104 4.20 11.76 3.67
CA ASP A 104 5.13 11.20 2.72
C ASP A 104 5.45 9.75 3.06
N ALA A 105 5.55 8.94 2.04
CA ALA A 105 6.19 7.65 2.20
C ALA A 105 7.64 7.86 2.65
N TYR A 106 8.21 6.83 3.23
CA TYR A 106 9.59 6.87 3.69
C TYR A 106 10.54 7.39 2.60
N ASP A 107 11.36 8.36 2.94
CA ASP A 107 12.32 9.00 2.04
C ASP A 107 13.75 8.71 2.48
N GLU A 108 14.48 7.94 1.67
CA GLU A 108 15.88 7.61 1.91
C GLU A 108 16.82 8.81 1.91
N SER A 109 16.44 9.92 1.24
CA SER A 109 17.30 11.11 1.24
C SER A 109 17.42 11.74 2.62
N ASP A 110 16.45 11.48 3.48
CA ASP A 110 16.43 11.91 4.88
C ASP A 110 16.89 10.79 5.82
N ASP A 111 17.47 9.72 5.28
CA ASP A 111 17.83 8.52 6.01
C ASP A 111 19.11 8.72 6.82
N THR A 112 19.03 9.62 7.78
CA THR A 112 19.86 9.55 8.96
C THR A 112 19.14 8.64 9.94
N GLU A 113 19.85 8.08 10.90
CA GLU A 113 19.24 7.22 11.91
C GLU A 113 18.06 7.91 12.62
N GLU A 114 18.18 9.18 12.89
CA GLU A 114 17.13 9.99 13.53
C GLU A 114 15.95 10.21 12.58
N ASN A 115 16.19 10.62 11.36
CA ASN A 115 15.15 10.90 10.38
C ASN A 115 14.39 9.64 9.97
N SER A 116 15.10 8.52 9.87
CA SER A 116 14.48 7.23 9.59
C SER A 116 13.40 6.90 10.63
N LYS A 117 13.71 7.02 11.89
CA LYS A 117 12.75 6.79 12.97
C LYS A 117 11.60 7.78 12.94
N SER A 118 11.91 9.05 12.74
CA SER A 118 10.90 10.11 12.65
C SER A 118 9.95 9.91 11.48
N GLY A 119 10.48 9.58 10.31
CA GLY A 119 9.68 9.32 9.12
C GLY A 119 8.73 8.14 9.31
N TYR A 120 9.21 7.08 9.91
CA TYR A 120 8.38 5.92 10.22
C TYR A 120 7.25 6.26 11.20
N LEU A 121 7.57 6.96 12.27
CA LEU A 121 6.57 7.37 13.27
C LEU A 121 5.52 8.31 12.68
N LYS A 122 5.89 9.20 11.79
CA LYS A 122 4.92 10.02 11.06
C LYS A 122 3.92 9.17 10.28
N GLY A 123 4.40 8.10 9.66
CA GLY A 123 3.54 7.17 8.94
C GLY A 123 2.57 6.43 9.85
N VAL A 124 3.00 6.06 11.02
CA VAL A 124 2.21 5.30 12.00
C VAL A 124 1.34 6.21 12.85
N GLY A 125 1.80 7.40 13.17
CA GLY A 125 1.15 8.35 14.07
C GLY A 125 -0.06 9.08 13.50
N ARG A 126 -0.62 8.55 12.48
CA ARG A 126 -1.79 9.16 11.84
C ARG A 126 -3.11 8.71 12.42
#